data_a246163ca8a5858efcd9ee98dc7ea7e6
#
_entry.id   a246163ca8a5858efcd9ee98dc7ea7e6
#
_cell.length_a   1.000
_cell.length_b   1.000
_cell.length_c   1.000
_cell.angle_alpha   90.00
_cell.angle_beta   90.00
_cell.angle_gamma   90.00
#
_symmetry.space_group_name_H-M   'P 1'
#
loop_
_entity.id
_entity.type
_entity.pdbx_description
1 polymer ?
#
loop_
_entity_poly.entity_id
_entity_poly.type
_entity_poly.pdbx_seq_one_letter_code
_entity_poly.pdbx_strand_id
1 'polypeptide(L)'
;MKKILFLFLAACFFFSCEKETIVIPQQHAGRTVLAFFWADNSLNSSLRNNIQTMMQGLQAMKDSAALLVYWDGEASDISWPEPCIVEYVTNGQGGINSLSKGTIDAMMADKNTSIYDLIGIGNIRKKYPPQTSTEKTVMQTVIGDMMSAYPSESYGIIFGSHGSGWLPTITGTRSIGQDGGRYSSDTALIPELAEVLRTVNPQKFDFVLFDACMMGCAEVYYELKDAARYCIASVLDLSLIHISEP
;
A
#
# COMPACT_ATOMS: atom_id res chain seq x y z
N MET A 1 28.62 28.16 73.15
CA MET A 1 27.68 28.46 72.09
C MET A 1 28.14 27.80 70.81
N LYS A 2 27.60 26.66 70.51
CA LYS A 2 27.97 25.91 69.25
C LYS A 2 26.86 26.13 68.24
N LYS A 3 27.19 26.73 67.10
CA LYS A 3 26.30 26.92 65.95
C LYS A 3 26.28 25.64 65.12
N ILE A 4 25.13 24.99 65.04
CA ILE A 4 24.89 23.83 64.18
C ILE A 4 24.47 24.35 62.84
N LEU A 5 25.26 24.08 61.81
CA LEU A 5 24.99 24.44 60.42
C LEU A 5 24.21 23.25 59.79
N PHE A 6 22.92 23.44 59.50
CA PHE A 6 22.12 22.46 58.77
C PHE A 6 22.40 22.59 57.28
N LEU A 7 23.05 21.60 56.72
CA LEU A 7 23.26 21.45 55.29
C LEU A 7 22.03 20.75 54.71
N PHE A 8 21.17 21.50 54.01
CA PHE A 8 20.10 20.89 53.22
C PHE A 8 20.69 20.34 51.93
N LEU A 9 20.80 19.01 51.83
CA LEU A 9 21.14 18.32 50.59
C LEU A 9 19.86 18.21 49.75
N ALA A 10 19.70 19.07 48.76
CA ALA A 10 18.61 18.94 47.77
C ALA A 10 18.95 17.81 46.82
N ALA A 11 18.37 16.65 47.08
CA ALA A 11 18.40 15.54 46.12
C ALA A 11 17.41 15.82 44.97
N CYS A 12 17.93 16.32 43.85
CA CYS A 12 17.18 16.39 42.61
C CYS A 12 16.99 14.97 42.07
N PHE A 13 15.82 14.42 42.32
CA PHE A 13 15.37 13.23 41.60
C PHE A 13 15.07 13.64 40.14
N PHE A 14 15.98 13.38 39.24
CA PHE A 14 15.70 13.35 37.83
C PHE A 14 14.82 12.12 37.55
N PHE A 15 13.52 12.32 37.50
CA PHE A 15 12.63 11.35 36.86
C PHE A 15 12.94 11.42 35.36
N SER A 16 13.85 10.55 34.91
CA SER A 16 13.94 10.22 33.50
C SER A 16 12.66 9.47 33.14
N CYS A 17 11.78 10.14 32.42
CA CYS A 17 10.66 9.51 31.80
C CYS A 17 11.22 8.72 30.60
N GLU A 18 11.66 7.48 30.81
CA GLU A 18 11.89 6.55 29.73
C GLU A 18 10.55 6.36 29.05
N LYS A 19 10.45 6.86 27.81
CA LYS A 19 9.38 6.46 26.91
C LYS A 19 9.55 4.95 26.74
N GLU A 20 8.69 4.16 27.39
CA GLU A 20 8.54 2.76 27.03
C GLU A 20 8.21 2.70 25.56
N THR A 21 9.20 2.35 24.75
CA THR A 21 8.97 2.00 23.35
C THR A 21 8.21 0.68 23.44
N ILE A 22 6.89 0.75 23.20
CA ILE A 22 6.08 -0.45 23.04
C ILE A 22 6.66 -1.17 21.83
N VAL A 23 7.48 -2.17 22.08
CA VAL A 23 7.93 -3.10 21.04
C VAL A 23 6.72 -3.94 20.69
N ILE A 24 5.97 -3.50 19.68
CA ILE A 24 4.94 -4.33 19.07
C ILE A 24 5.69 -5.55 18.51
N PRO A 25 5.35 -6.78 18.92
CA PRO A 25 5.98 -7.96 18.36
C PRO A 25 5.85 -7.89 16.83
N GLN A 26 6.98 -7.95 16.12
CA GLN A 26 6.94 -8.03 14.65
C GLN A 26 6.19 -9.31 14.29
N GLN A 27 4.97 -9.17 13.80
CA GLN A 27 4.24 -10.29 13.22
C GLN A 27 4.92 -10.64 11.89
N HIS A 28 5.34 -11.89 11.76
CA HIS A 28 5.88 -12.42 10.51
C HIS A 28 4.77 -13.21 9.82
N ALA A 29 4.40 -12.81 8.61
CA ALA A 29 3.65 -13.66 7.70
C ALA A 29 4.62 -14.42 6.81
N GLY A 30 4.26 -15.64 6.41
CA GLY A 30 5.03 -16.35 5.38
C GLY A 30 5.00 -15.57 4.05
N ARG A 31 3.90 -14.84 3.79
CA ARG A 31 3.74 -14.01 2.58
C ARG A 31 2.97 -12.73 2.87
N THR A 32 3.47 -11.63 2.33
CA THR A 32 2.80 -10.32 2.33
C THR A 32 2.58 -9.82 0.91
N VAL A 33 1.38 -9.34 0.63
CA VAL A 33 1.05 -8.65 -0.61
C VAL A 33 0.96 -7.15 -0.31
N LEU A 34 1.69 -6.37 -1.10
CA LEU A 34 1.64 -4.92 -1.08
C LEU A 34 0.75 -4.46 -2.24
N ALA A 35 -0.17 -3.55 -2.02
CA ALA A 35 -0.96 -2.91 -3.05
C ALA A 35 -0.70 -1.41 -3.01
N PHE A 36 -0.12 -0.87 -4.06
CA PHE A 36 0.21 0.55 -4.19
C PHE A 36 -0.77 1.17 -5.17
N PHE A 37 -1.69 1.99 -4.67
CA PHE A 37 -2.76 2.58 -5.45
C PHE A 37 -2.62 4.09 -5.58
N TRP A 38 -2.33 4.55 -6.79
CA TRP A 38 -2.52 5.94 -7.21
C TRP A 38 -3.98 6.13 -7.55
N ALA A 39 -4.80 6.49 -6.57
CA ALA A 39 -6.25 6.56 -6.69
C ALA A 39 -6.80 7.99 -6.81
N ASP A 40 -5.93 9.01 -6.83
CA ASP A 40 -6.31 10.40 -7.13
C ASP A 40 -6.51 10.60 -8.64
N ASN A 41 -7.47 9.83 -9.19
CA ASN A 41 -7.82 9.88 -10.61
C ASN A 41 -9.20 9.26 -10.84
N SER A 42 -9.61 9.14 -12.12
CA SER A 42 -10.92 8.61 -12.53
C SER A 42 -11.16 7.14 -12.19
N LEU A 43 -10.12 6.38 -11.79
CA LEU A 43 -10.24 4.96 -11.41
C LEU A 43 -10.47 4.76 -9.90
N ASN A 44 -10.60 5.82 -9.12
CA ASN A 44 -10.80 5.76 -7.67
C ASN A 44 -11.83 4.69 -7.26
N SER A 45 -13.01 4.70 -7.84
CA SER A 45 -14.06 3.73 -7.52
C SER A 45 -13.70 2.29 -7.91
N SER A 46 -13.01 2.09 -9.02
CA SER A 46 -12.56 0.76 -9.47
C SER A 46 -11.51 0.20 -8.53
N LEU A 47 -10.51 1.00 -8.16
CA LEU A 47 -9.45 0.60 -7.23
C LEU A 47 -10.01 0.28 -5.84
N ARG A 48 -11.03 1.00 -5.38
CA ARG A 48 -11.76 0.68 -4.16
C ARG A 48 -12.42 -0.70 -4.23
N ASN A 49 -13.09 -1.03 -5.35
CA ASN A 49 -13.68 -2.35 -5.55
C ASN A 49 -12.59 -3.44 -5.55
N ASN A 50 -11.41 -3.15 -6.06
CA ASN A 50 -10.29 -4.10 -6.06
C ASN A 50 -9.80 -4.38 -4.65
N ILE A 51 -9.80 -3.41 -3.73
CA ILE A 51 -9.53 -3.65 -2.30
C ILE A 51 -10.54 -4.66 -1.74
N GLN A 52 -11.84 -4.51 -2.02
CA GLN A 52 -12.85 -5.47 -1.58
C GLN A 52 -12.55 -6.88 -2.08
N THR A 53 -12.22 -7.02 -3.37
CA THR A 53 -11.88 -8.32 -3.96
C THR A 53 -10.62 -8.93 -3.32
N MET A 54 -9.60 -8.13 -3.07
CA MET A 54 -8.38 -8.58 -2.37
C MET A 54 -8.69 -9.03 -0.94
N MET A 55 -9.58 -8.34 -0.23
CA MET A 55 -10.00 -8.75 1.11
C MET A 55 -10.76 -10.07 1.10
N GLN A 56 -11.60 -10.33 0.08
CA GLN A 56 -12.24 -11.65 -0.11
C GLN A 56 -11.20 -12.75 -0.33
N GLY A 57 -10.17 -12.47 -1.13
CA GLY A 57 -9.02 -13.35 -1.31
C GLY A 57 -8.30 -13.62 0.01
N LEU A 58 -8.07 -12.58 0.80
CA LEU A 58 -7.42 -12.70 2.10
C LEU A 58 -8.25 -13.54 3.08
N GLN A 59 -9.59 -13.39 3.09
CA GLN A 59 -10.50 -14.21 3.90
C GLN A 59 -10.45 -15.71 3.54
N ALA A 60 -10.17 -16.03 2.28
CA ALA A 60 -10.07 -17.41 1.80
C ALA A 60 -8.74 -18.10 2.19
N MET A 61 -7.75 -17.34 2.63
CA MET A 61 -6.45 -17.89 3.07
C MET A 61 -6.61 -18.68 4.36
N LYS A 62 -5.94 -19.84 4.41
CA LYS A 62 -5.91 -20.70 5.60
C LYS A 62 -4.68 -20.47 6.46
N ASP A 63 -3.63 -19.92 5.84
CA ASP A 63 -2.37 -19.59 6.48
C ASP A 63 -2.31 -18.10 6.80
N SER A 64 -1.40 -17.73 7.69
CA SER A 64 -1.13 -16.33 8.00
C SER A 64 -0.67 -15.59 6.74
N ALA A 65 -1.41 -14.56 6.36
CA ALA A 65 -1.11 -13.70 5.24
C ALA A 65 -1.49 -12.26 5.58
N ALA A 66 -0.77 -11.33 5.01
CA ALA A 66 -1.03 -9.90 5.15
C ALA A 66 -1.17 -9.22 3.79
N LEU A 67 -2.08 -8.26 3.74
CA LEU A 67 -2.25 -7.31 2.66
C LEU A 67 -2.02 -5.91 3.23
N LEU A 68 -1.04 -5.19 2.69
CA LEU A 68 -0.86 -3.78 2.98
C LEU A 68 -1.26 -2.97 1.76
N VAL A 69 -2.14 -2.01 1.95
CA VAL A 69 -2.62 -1.12 0.89
C VAL A 69 -2.10 0.28 1.17
N TYR A 70 -1.31 0.84 0.27
CA TYR A 70 -1.11 2.27 0.19
C TYR A 70 -2.23 2.85 -0.68
N TRP A 71 -2.98 3.74 -0.09
CA TRP A 71 -4.06 4.46 -0.74
C TRP A 71 -3.73 5.94 -0.82
N ASP A 72 -3.63 6.46 -2.03
CA ASP A 72 -3.54 7.87 -2.32
C ASP A 72 -4.75 8.26 -3.16
N GLY A 73 -5.80 8.74 -2.50
CA GLY A 73 -7.09 9.05 -3.11
C GLY A 73 -7.27 10.52 -3.38
N GLU A 74 -8.37 10.84 -4.05
CA GLU A 74 -8.70 12.19 -4.47
C GLU A 74 -8.86 13.14 -3.26
N ALA A 75 -8.13 14.25 -3.26
CA ALA A 75 -8.16 15.27 -2.20
C ALA A 75 -9.55 15.93 -2.02
N SER A 76 -10.43 15.82 -3.03
CA SER A 76 -11.81 16.26 -2.95
C SER A 76 -12.73 15.28 -2.21
N ASP A 77 -12.30 14.06 -2.00
CA ASP A 77 -12.98 13.12 -1.10
C ASP A 77 -12.75 13.59 0.33
N ILE A 78 -13.65 14.46 0.80
CA ILE A 78 -13.60 15.14 2.11
C ILE A 78 -13.32 14.19 3.25
N SER A 79 -13.58 12.95 3.01
CA SER A 79 -13.55 11.94 3.98
C SER A 79 -12.15 11.32 4.20
N TRP A 80 -11.24 11.33 3.23
CA TRP A 80 -9.90 10.77 3.41
C TRP A 80 -8.83 11.52 2.60
N PRO A 81 -8.49 12.76 3.01
CA PRO A 81 -7.60 13.62 2.25
C PRO A 81 -6.11 13.22 2.32
N GLU A 82 -5.75 12.33 3.24
CA GLU A 82 -4.34 12.01 3.49
C GLU A 82 -3.97 10.63 2.95
N PRO A 83 -2.88 10.53 2.15
CA PRO A 83 -2.34 9.24 1.74
C PRO A 83 -1.98 8.37 2.96
N CYS A 84 -2.26 7.07 2.91
CA CYS A 84 -2.03 6.21 4.05
C CYS A 84 -1.69 4.76 3.69
N ILE A 85 -1.01 4.07 4.61
CA ILE A 85 -0.83 2.62 4.59
C ILE A 85 -1.85 1.98 5.53
N VAL A 86 -2.65 1.06 5.00
CA VAL A 86 -3.63 0.26 5.74
C VAL A 86 -3.23 -1.21 5.70
N GLU A 87 -3.29 -1.87 6.84
CA GLU A 87 -2.94 -3.27 7.01
C GLU A 87 -4.18 -4.13 7.22
N TYR A 88 -4.24 -5.23 6.50
CA TYR A 88 -5.23 -6.29 6.64
C TYR A 88 -4.51 -7.61 6.87
N VAL A 89 -4.79 -8.28 7.98
CA VAL A 89 -4.17 -9.57 8.34
C VAL A 89 -5.25 -10.60 8.55
N THR A 90 -5.15 -11.73 7.86
CA THR A 90 -6.09 -12.84 8.08
C THR A 90 -5.78 -13.59 9.38
N ASN A 91 -6.84 -14.01 10.07
CA ASN A 91 -6.73 -14.91 11.22
C ASN A 91 -6.78 -16.41 10.83
N GLY A 92 -6.80 -16.71 9.53
CA GLY A 92 -6.92 -18.08 9.01
C GLY A 92 -8.30 -18.72 9.15
N GLN A 93 -9.28 -17.98 9.67
CA GLN A 93 -10.67 -18.43 9.88
C GLN A 93 -11.69 -17.56 9.12
N GLY A 94 -11.22 -16.84 8.11
CA GLY A 94 -12.02 -15.92 7.30
C GLY A 94 -12.26 -14.56 7.93
N GLY A 95 -11.71 -14.28 9.12
CA GLY A 95 -11.68 -12.95 9.72
C GLY A 95 -10.48 -12.14 9.23
N ILE A 96 -10.58 -10.82 9.36
CA ILE A 96 -9.49 -9.87 9.06
C ILE A 96 -9.30 -9.00 10.30
N ASN A 97 -8.07 -8.89 10.75
CA ASN A 97 -7.71 -8.21 11.99
C ASN A 97 -8.56 -8.73 13.18
N SER A 98 -9.25 -7.83 13.90
CA SER A 98 -10.13 -8.20 15.01
C SER A 98 -11.57 -8.52 14.59
N LEU A 99 -11.91 -8.38 13.29
CA LEU A 99 -13.27 -8.56 12.80
C LEU A 99 -13.53 -10.02 12.39
N SER A 100 -14.72 -10.51 12.71
CA SER A 100 -15.16 -11.83 12.30
C SER A 100 -15.52 -11.87 10.82
N LYS A 101 -15.48 -13.08 10.23
CA LYS A 101 -15.94 -13.29 8.85
C LYS A 101 -17.34 -12.73 8.61
N GLY A 102 -18.28 -13.01 9.50
CA GLY A 102 -19.68 -12.56 9.34
C GLY A 102 -19.82 -11.03 9.36
N THR A 103 -19.03 -10.33 10.15
CA THR A 103 -19.01 -8.86 10.18
C THR A 103 -18.50 -8.31 8.86
N ILE A 104 -17.40 -8.88 8.33
CA ILE A 104 -16.81 -8.44 7.07
C ILE A 104 -17.76 -8.72 5.91
N ASP A 105 -18.35 -9.92 5.86
CA ASP A 105 -19.30 -10.30 4.81
C ASP A 105 -20.50 -9.35 4.78
N ALA A 106 -21.00 -8.94 5.93
CA ALA A 106 -22.09 -7.97 6.02
C ALA A 106 -21.70 -6.59 5.50
N MET A 107 -20.50 -6.13 5.85
CA MET A 107 -19.97 -4.85 5.31
C MET A 107 -19.76 -4.91 3.81
N MET A 108 -19.22 -6.03 3.31
CA MET A 108 -18.96 -6.24 1.88
C MET A 108 -20.22 -6.42 1.03
N ALA A 109 -21.32 -6.87 1.63
CA ALA A 109 -22.61 -7.02 0.93
C ALA A 109 -23.28 -5.66 0.66
N ASP A 110 -22.89 -4.62 1.37
CA ASP A 110 -23.38 -3.27 1.11
C ASP A 110 -22.70 -2.69 -0.14
N LYS A 111 -23.49 -2.48 -1.20
CA LYS A 111 -23.03 -1.86 -2.46
C LYS A 111 -22.53 -0.41 -2.29
N ASN A 112 -22.87 0.22 -1.17
CA ASN A 112 -22.44 1.56 -0.83
C ASN A 112 -21.19 1.59 0.08
N THR A 113 -20.53 0.43 0.27
CA THR A 113 -19.31 0.37 1.08
C THR A 113 -18.31 1.41 0.59
N SER A 114 -18.01 2.36 1.43
CA SER A 114 -17.11 3.46 1.12
C SER A 114 -15.65 3.05 1.32
N ILE A 115 -14.71 3.85 0.82
CA ILE A 115 -13.28 3.66 1.14
C ILE A 115 -13.03 3.73 2.65
N TYR A 116 -13.85 4.48 3.42
CA TYR A 116 -13.78 4.52 4.89
C TYR A 116 -14.07 3.19 5.54
N ASP A 117 -15.14 2.55 5.07
CA ASP A 117 -15.54 1.28 5.64
C ASP A 117 -14.43 0.25 5.41
N LEU A 118 -13.81 0.28 4.22
CA LEU A 118 -12.67 -0.58 3.90
C LEU A 118 -11.44 -0.26 4.76
N ILE A 119 -11.12 1.01 4.93
CA ILE A 119 -10.02 1.44 5.79
C ILE A 119 -10.37 1.16 7.26
N GLY A 120 -11.63 1.30 7.66
CA GLY A 120 -12.10 0.98 9.01
C GLY A 120 -11.99 -0.50 9.38
N ILE A 121 -12.00 -1.42 8.41
CA ILE A 121 -11.69 -2.84 8.63
C ILE A 121 -10.20 -3.04 8.90
N GLY A 122 -9.35 -2.23 8.27
CA GLY A 122 -7.90 -2.30 8.39
C GLY A 122 -7.33 -1.58 9.60
N ASN A 123 -6.04 -1.74 9.80
CA ASN A 123 -5.26 -0.97 10.76
C ASN A 123 -4.43 0.07 9.98
N ILE A 124 -4.64 1.36 10.23
CA ILE A 124 -3.80 2.40 9.65
C ILE A 124 -2.42 2.32 10.31
N ARG A 125 -1.41 1.99 9.50
CA ARG A 125 -0.03 1.87 9.96
C ARG A 125 0.74 3.17 9.87
N LYS A 126 0.46 3.97 8.83
CA LYS A 126 1.11 5.27 8.60
C LYS A 126 0.23 6.17 7.75
N LYS A 127 0.26 7.47 8.04
CA LYS A 127 -0.30 8.53 7.22
C LYS A 127 0.83 9.40 6.69
N TYR A 128 0.61 9.99 5.52
CA TYR A 128 1.55 10.91 4.88
C TYR A 128 0.87 12.26 4.64
N PRO A 129 1.63 13.35 4.60
CA PRO A 129 1.10 14.61 4.08
C PRO A 129 0.74 14.45 2.59
N PRO A 130 -0.07 15.32 2.02
CA PRO A 130 -0.27 15.37 0.58
C PRO A 130 1.08 15.38 -0.15
N GLN A 131 1.25 14.47 -1.11
CA GLN A 131 2.51 14.25 -1.79
C GLN A 131 2.27 13.74 -3.21
N THR A 132 3.22 13.94 -4.12
CA THR A 132 3.18 13.37 -5.46
C THR A 132 3.66 11.92 -5.41
N SER A 133 2.73 10.98 -5.33
CA SER A 133 3.03 9.56 -5.09
C SER A 133 3.67 8.85 -6.30
N THR A 134 3.73 9.51 -7.45
CA THR A 134 4.43 9.04 -8.65
C THR A 134 5.94 9.37 -8.63
N GLU A 135 6.38 10.22 -7.71
CA GLU A 135 7.81 10.51 -7.57
C GLU A 135 8.60 9.31 -7.05
N LYS A 136 9.76 9.07 -7.65
CA LYS A 136 10.66 7.97 -7.32
C LYS A 136 10.98 7.88 -5.82
N THR A 137 11.29 9.01 -5.19
CA THR A 137 11.64 9.08 -3.77
C THR A 137 10.45 8.75 -2.86
N VAL A 138 9.25 9.17 -3.26
CA VAL A 138 8.00 8.87 -2.53
C VAL A 138 7.68 7.40 -2.66
N MET A 139 7.69 6.83 -3.87
CA MET A 139 7.49 5.39 -4.08
C MET A 139 8.47 4.56 -3.25
N GLN A 140 9.76 4.91 -3.27
CA GLN A 140 10.78 4.20 -2.50
C GLN A 140 10.51 4.25 -1.00
N THR A 141 10.14 5.42 -0.47
CA THR A 141 9.83 5.61 0.94
C THR A 141 8.60 4.80 1.34
N VAL A 142 7.51 4.93 0.59
CA VAL A 142 6.25 4.27 0.92
C VAL A 142 6.37 2.75 0.85
N ILE A 143 6.96 2.19 -0.23
CA ILE A 143 7.13 0.74 -0.35
C ILE A 143 8.06 0.20 0.75
N GLY A 144 9.14 0.94 1.07
CA GLY A 144 10.02 0.60 2.20
C GLY A 144 9.28 0.60 3.54
N ASP A 145 8.42 1.58 3.79
CA ASP A 145 7.58 1.66 4.98
C ASP A 145 6.56 0.50 5.04
N MET A 146 5.94 0.13 3.91
CA MET A 146 5.03 -1.03 3.84
C MET A 146 5.76 -2.33 4.23
N MET A 147 6.93 -2.57 3.66
CA MET A 147 7.74 -3.76 3.98
C MET A 147 8.19 -3.76 5.45
N SER A 148 8.55 -2.59 5.98
CA SER A 148 8.96 -2.44 7.38
C SER A 148 7.80 -2.60 8.35
N ALA A 149 6.60 -2.18 7.96
CA ALA A 149 5.40 -2.31 8.79
C ALA A 149 5.00 -3.78 8.99
N TYR A 150 5.28 -4.65 8.01
CA TYR A 150 4.97 -6.07 8.10
C TYR A 150 6.07 -6.93 7.46
N PRO A 151 7.17 -7.20 8.18
CA PRO A 151 8.25 -8.06 7.71
C PRO A 151 7.76 -9.46 7.34
N SER A 152 8.21 -9.97 6.20
CA SER A 152 7.78 -11.25 5.64
C SER A 152 8.93 -11.95 4.92
N GLU A 153 8.82 -13.28 4.76
CA GLU A 153 9.79 -14.06 4.00
C GLU A 153 9.68 -13.79 2.49
N SER A 154 8.49 -13.45 2.01
CA SER A 154 8.26 -13.14 0.61
C SER A 154 7.24 -12.02 0.43
N TYR A 155 7.43 -11.24 -0.64
CA TYR A 155 6.56 -10.12 -1.00
C TYR A 155 6.09 -10.24 -2.44
N GLY A 156 4.78 -10.03 -2.65
CA GLY A 156 4.23 -9.66 -3.94
C GLY A 156 3.84 -8.19 -3.93
N ILE A 157 3.83 -7.51 -5.08
CA ILE A 157 3.36 -6.13 -5.16
C ILE A 157 2.39 -5.95 -6.32
N ILE A 158 1.32 -5.20 -6.06
CA ILE A 158 0.28 -4.84 -7.01
C ILE A 158 0.30 -3.33 -7.19
N PHE A 159 0.31 -2.86 -8.41
CA PHE A 159 0.18 -1.45 -8.76
C PHE A 159 -1.15 -1.22 -9.46
N GLY A 160 -1.96 -0.32 -8.93
CA GLY A 160 -3.26 0.03 -9.50
C GLY A 160 -3.35 1.51 -9.86
N SER A 161 -3.60 1.79 -11.13
CA SER A 161 -3.88 3.11 -11.70
C SER A 161 -4.08 3.03 -13.21
N HIS A 162 -4.09 4.19 -13.89
CA HIS A 162 -3.88 4.24 -15.34
C HIS A 162 -2.49 3.77 -15.73
N GLY A 163 -2.40 3.13 -16.91
CA GLY A 163 -1.13 2.68 -17.50
C GLY A 163 -1.10 2.95 -18.99
N SER A 164 0.05 3.29 -19.51
CA SER A 164 0.30 3.47 -20.95
C SER A 164 1.26 2.41 -21.52
N GLY A 165 1.75 1.52 -20.66
CA GLY A 165 2.76 0.53 -21.03
C GLY A 165 4.01 1.18 -21.60
N TRP A 166 4.45 0.66 -22.75
CA TRP A 166 5.60 1.18 -23.50
C TRP A 166 5.21 2.19 -24.57
N LEU A 167 3.92 2.38 -24.82
CA LEU A 167 3.46 3.33 -25.83
C LEU A 167 3.79 4.75 -25.38
N PRO A 168 4.44 5.56 -26.22
CA PRO A 168 4.62 6.95 -25.92
C PRO A 168 3.24 7.61 -25.86
N THR A 169 2.93 8.21 -24.73
CA THR A 169 1.80 9.13 -24.63
C THR A 169 2.08 10.37 -25.50
N ILE A 170 1.10 11.25 -25.68
CA ILE A 170 1.31 12.54 -26.39
C ILE A 170 2.48 13.32 -25.77
N THR A 171 2.82 13.06 -24.50
CA THR A 171 3.97 13.61 -23.78
C THR A 171 5.25 12.80 -23.92
N GLY A 172 5.22 11.66 -24.63
CA GLY A 172 6.41 10.84 -24.91
C GLY A 172 6.89 9.93 -23.78
N THR A 173 6.12 9.77 -22.70
CA THR A 173 6.55 9.02 -21.52
C THR A 173 5.92 7.63 -21.44
N ARG A 174 6.74 6.65 -21.08
CA ARG A 174 6.38 5.24 -20.80
C ARG A 174 6.09 5.13 -19.32
N SER A 175 4.82 5.03 -18.93
CA SER A 175 4.47 5.29 -17.55
C SER A 175 3.33 4.43 -17.02
N ILE A 176 3.28 4.38 -15.72
CA ILE A 176 2.18 3.89 -14.92
C ILE A 176 1.87 4.93 -13.83
N GLY A 177 0.65 4.88 -13.32
CA GLY A 177 0.21 5.79 -12.27
C GLY A 177 -0.26 7.11 -12.84
N GLN A 178 -1.25 7.67 -12.22
CA GLN A 178 -1.70 9.03 -12.41
C GLN A 178 -2.07 9.57 -11.05
N ASP A 179 -1.42 10.67 -10.67
CA ASP A 179 -1.55 11.31 -9.39
C ASP A 179 -1.83 12.81 -9.57
N GLY A 180 -2.66 13.40 -8.68
CA GLY A 180 -2.99 14.82 -8.72
C GLY A 180 -4.28 15.14 -9.49
N GLY A 181 -5.23 14.19 -9.56
CA GLY A 181 -6.57 14.39 -10.10
C GLY A 181 -6.71 14.06 -11.59
N ARG A 182 -7.95 14.20 -12.11
CA ARG A 182 -8.35 13.76 -13.46
C ARG A 182 -7.49 14.34 -14.60
N TYR A 183 -6.83 15.45 -14.38
CA TYR A 183 -6.08 16.19 -15.41
C TYR A 183 -4.59 16.25 -15.13
N SER A 184 -4.10 15.55 -14.10
CA SER A 184 -2.67 15.50 -13.81
C SER A 184 -1.93 14.72 -14.88
N SER A 185 -0.76 15.22 -15.23
CA SER A 185 0.23 14.53 -16.08
C SER A 185 1.31 13.80 -15.26
N ASP A 186 1.21 13.85 -13.92
CA ASP A 186 2.20 13.25 -13.05
C ASP A 186 2.06 11.74 -13.08
N THR A 187 3.09 11.09 -13.63
CA THR A 187 3.11 9.64 -13.83
C THR A 187 4.48 9.09 -13.47
N ALA A 188 4.52 7.86 -12.94
CA ALA A 188 5.77 7.16 -12.65
C ALA A 188 6.36 6.53 -13.92
N LEU A 189 7.65 6.74 -14.16
CA LEU A 189 8.34 6.11 -15.28
C LEU A 189 8.67 4.65 -14.97
N ILE A 190 8.48 3.75 -15.94
CA ILE A 190 8.74 2.31 -15.74
C ILE A 190 10.20 2.02 -15.33
N PRO A 191 11.24 2.64 -15.92
CA PRO A 191 12.62 2.43 -15.48
C PRO A 191 12.86 2.89 -14.03
N GLU A 192 12.25 3.99 -13.61
CA GLU A 192 12.35 4.50 -12.22
C GLU A 192 11.64 3.56 -11.25
N LEU A 193 10.44 3.09 -11.60
CA LEU A 193 9.73 2.09 -10.80
C LEU A 193 10.56 0.81 -10.63
N ALA A 194 11.16 0.31 -11.71
CA ALA A 194 12.03 -0.85 -11.68
C ALA A 194 13.24 -0.64 -10.76
N GLU A 195 13.84 0.55 -10.77
CA GLU A 195 14.94 0.91 -9.87
C GLU A 195 14.49 0.96 -8.40
N VAL A 196 13.34 1.58 -8.13
CA VAL A 196 12.74 1.59 -6.78
C VAL A 196 12.57 0.17 -6.26
N LEU A 197 11.93 -0.70 -7.04
CA LEU A 197 11.68 -2.08 -6.63
C LEU A 197 12.96 -2.87 -6.32
N ARG A 198 14.00 -2.71 -7.16
CA ARG A 198 15.32 -3.33 -6.89
C ARG A 198 15.98 -2.77 -5.64
N THR A 199 15.79 -1.50 -5.36
CA THR A 199 16.39 -0.83 -4.18
C THR A 199 15.72 -1.27 -2.88
N VAL A 200 14.40 -1.32 -2.85
CA VAL A 200 13.66 -1.66 -1.62
C VAL A 200 13.65 -3.17 -1.34
N ASN A 201 13.73 -4.01 -2.37
CA ASN A 201 13.79 -5.46 -2.24
C ASN A 201 14.87 -6.09 -3.14
N PRO A 202 16.13 -6.12 -2.72
CA PRO A 202 17.22 -6.73 -3.50
C PRO A 202 17.05 -8.23 -3.78
N GLN A 203 16.20 -8.94 -3.00
CA GLN A 203 15.91 -10.37 -3.17
C GLN A 203 14.85 -10.64 -4.24
N LYS A 204 14.34 -9.61 -4.88
CA LYS A 204 13.22 -9.59 -5.83
C LYS A 204 11.88 -9.87 -5.15
N PHE A 205 10.86 -9.23 -5.70
CA PHE A 205 9.48 -9.58 -5.40
C PHE A 205 9.14 -10.95 -6.02
N ASP A 206 8.29 -11.72 -5.37
CA ASP A 206 7.78 -12.95 -5.95
C ASP A 206 6.99 -12.64 -7.23
N PHE A 207 6.18 -11.59 -7.18
CA PHE A 207 5.50 -11.08 -8.36
C PHE A 207 5.32 -9.56 -8.31
N VAL A 208 5.25 -8.97 -9.50
CA VAL A 208 4.69 -7.63 -9.75
C VAL A 208 3.43 -7.82 -10.59
N LEU A 209 2.30 -7.31 -10.11
CA LEU A 209 1.05 -7.29 -10.86
C LEU A 209 0.68 -5.85 -11.18
N PHE A 210 0.35 -5.57 -12.43
CA PHE A 210 -0.20 -4.31 -12.86
C PHE A 210 -1.70 -4.42 -13.09
N ASP A 211 -2.47 -3.83 -12.20
CA ASP A 211 -3.88 -3.53 -12.37
C ASP A 211 -4.01 -2.19 -13.11
N ALA A 212 -3.56 -2.22 -14.35
CA ALA A 212 -3.40 -1.08 -15.23
C ALA A 212 -3.40 -1.53 -16.69
N CYS A 213 -3.89 -0.65 -17.58
CA CYS A 213 -3.97 -0.91 -19.01
C CYS A 213 -2.60 -1.09 -19.64
N MET A 214 -2.49 -1.95 -20.66
CA MET A 214 -1.37 -2.05 -21.61
C MET A 214 0.01 -2.34 -21.02
N MET A 215 0.10 -2.75 -19.75
CA MET A 215 1.39 -3.02 -19.09
C MET A 215 2.03 -4.35 -19.52
N GLY A 216 1.27 -5.22 -20.23
CA GLY A 216 1.72 -6.55 -20.66
C GLY A 216 2.55 -6.52 -21.96
N CYS A 217 3.67 -5.81 -21.99
CA CYS A 217 4.56 -5.75 -23.13
C CYS A 217 6.00 -6.13 -22.76
N ALA A 218 6.78 -6.56 -23.77
CA ALA A 218 8.13 -7.08 -23.56
C ALA A 218 9.08 -6.06 -22.94
N GLU A 219 8.91 -4.80 -23.26
CA GLU A 219 9.73 -3.70 -22.75
C GLU A 219 9.52 -3.49 -21.26
N VAL A 220 8.27 -3.52 -20.77
CA VAL A 220 7.97 -3.44 -19.35
C VAL A 220 8.55 -4.65 -18.61
N TYR A 221 8.38 -5.84 -19.15
CA TYR A 221 8.93 -7.06 -18.55
C TYR A 221 10.46 -7.05 -18.52
N TYR A 222 11.09 -6.49 -19.54
CA TYR A 222 12.55 -6.37 -19.60
C TYR A 222 13.07 -5.45 -18.50
N GLU A 223 12.43 -4.31 -18.25
CA GLU A 223 12.83 -3.40 -17.17
C GLU A 223 12.67 -4.06 -15.78
N LEU A 224 11.64 -4.90 -15.61
CA LEU A 224 11.32 -5.54 -14.32
C LEU A 224 12.05 -6.86 -14.08
N LYS A 225 12.80 -7.39 -15.04
CA LYS A 225 13.44 -8.73 -14.95
C LYS A 225 14.30 -8.96 -13.71
N ASP A 226 14.89 -7.88 -13.18
CA ASP A 226 15.75 -7.92 -11.99
C ASP A 226 15.03 -7.46 -10.71
N ALA A 227 13.77 -7.01 -10.81
CA ALA A 227 12.95 -6.56 -9.68
C ALA A 227 11.97 -7.63 -9.20
N ALA A 228 11.51 -8.53 -10.08
CA ALA A 228 10.53 -9.55 -9.75
C ALA A 228 10.84 -10.89 -10.43
N ARG A 229 10.29 -11.97 -9.86
CA ARG A 229 10.37 -13.33 -10.44
C ARG A 229 9.29 -13.52 -11.50
N TYR A 230 8.09 -12.99 -11.25
CA TYR A 230 6.96 -13.03 -12.16
C TYR A 230 6.39 -11.63 -12.37
N CYS A 231 5.91 -11.37 -13.59
CA CYS A 231 5.18 -10.15 -13.91
C CYS A 231 3.82 -10.53 -14.50
N ILE A 232 2.75 -9.94 -13.96
CA ILE A 232 1.37 -10.17 -14.37
C ILE A 232 0.81 -8.84 -14.83
N ALA A 233 0.34 -8.77 -16.08
CA ALA A 233 -0.20 -7.55 -16.64
C ALA A 233 -1.09 -7.83 -17.86
N SER A 234 -2.00 -6.91 -18.16
CA SER A 234 -2.82 -6.96 -19.36
C SER A 234 -2.09 -6.37 -20.56
N VAL A 235 -2.22 -7.02 -21.71
CA VAL A 235 -1.76 -6.49 -23.02
C VAL A 235 -2.77 -5.52 -23.63
N LEU A 236 -3.99 -5.46 -23.08
CA LEU A 236 -5.11 -4.66 -23.55
C LEU A 236 -5.52 -3.62 -22.52
N ASP A 237 -6.41 -2.74 -22.95
CA ASP A 237 -7.14 -1.86 -22.05
C ASP A 237 -8.06 -2.71 -21.16
N LEU A 238 -7.93 -2.56 -19.83
CA LEU A 238 -8.73 -3.31 -18.87
C LEU A 238 -10.21 -2.94 -18.91
N SER A 239 -10.56 -1.73 -19.36
CA SER A 239 -11.96 -1.31 -19.54
C SER A 239 -12.71 -2.17 -20.56
N LEU A 240 -12.02 -2.79 -21.50
CA LEU A 240 -12.59 -3.69 -22.50
C LEU A 240 -12.77 -5.13 -21.98
N ILE A 241 -12.06 -5.51 -20.91
CA ILE A 241 -12.13 -6.85 -20.33
C ILE A 241 -13.36 -6.98 -19.41
N HIS A 242 -13.77 -5.91 -18.75
CA HIS A 242 -14.93 -5.91 -17.85
C HIS A 242 -16.30 -5.92 -18.57
N ILE A 243 -16.31 -5.91 -19.90
CA ILE A 243 -17.57 -5.88 -20.68
C ILE A 243 -18.19 -7.26 -20.88
N SER A 244 -17.51 -8.35 -20.51
CA SER A 244 -17.94 -9.71 -20.86
C SER A 244 -17.93 -10.70 -19.70
N GLU A 245 -18.47 -10.31 -18.56
CA GLU A 245 -18.99 -11.34 -17.66
C GLU A 245 -20.49 -11.52 -17.94
N PRO A 246 -20.94 -12.72 -18.31
CA PRO A 246 -22.35 -13.01 -18.55
C PRO A 246 -23.18 -13.04 -17.26
#